data_5846ec08835e77415decc27ad3182b33
#
_entry.id   5846ec08835e77415decc27ad3182b33
#
_cell.length_a   1.000
_cell.length_b   1.000
_cell.length_c   1.000
_cell.angle_alpha   90.00
_cell.angle_beta   90.00
_cell.angle_gamma   90.00
#
_symmetry.space_group_name_H-M   'P 1'
#
loop_
_entity.id
_entity.type
_entity.pdbx_description
1 polymer ?
#
loop_
_entity_poly.entity_id
_entity_poly.type
_entity_poly.pdbx_seq_one_letter_code
_entity_poly.pdbx_strand_id
1 'polypeptide(L)'
;MYTITASAAAVTGARHLRIARNGQDAAAAWTGEGQGAVVVCDGCGSGASSEVGARLGAQLVIAAVAARLRGGERPSELWGGVRRDVVAALLRLVEAMPGDPAAVIREHFLFTIVAAAVAGGQACVWAIGDGGYAFLPERDPGWPDDSPGTSLEVARGALRALGPFADNQPPYLAYDLLGMPGAAHVETWHARAGRIVLATDGAVELGLDGLLEPRVLAHPDGLRRRLVVHARGGERIDWDARRIVRTPAALQDDGAVAVLGWTP
;
A
#
# COMPACT_ATOMS: atom_id res chain seq x y z
N MET A 1 12.20 22.55 9.33
CA MET A 1 12.60 21.18 8.96
C MET A 1 11.35 20.32 9.01
N TYR A 2 11.05 19.51 7.98
CA TYR A 2 9.85 18.68 7.99
C TYR A 2 9.95 17.53 8.98
N THR A 3 8.91 17.37 9.79
CA THR A 3 8.68 16.16 10.59
C THR A 3 7.93 15.15 9.73
N ILE A 4 8.48 13.94 9.59
CA ILE A 4 7.89 12.89 8.78
C ILE A 4 7.39 11.76 9.68
N THR A 5 6.18 11.30 9.42
CA THR A 5 5.60 10.11 10.06
C THR A 5 5.24 9.09 9.00
N ALA A 6 5.51 7.83 9.25
CA ALA A 6 5.14 6.76 8.35
C ALA A 6 4.69 5.52 9.14
N SER A 7 3.64 4.89 8.66
CA SER A 7 3.12 3.63 9.21
C SER A 7 2.69 2.73 8.06
N ALA A 8 2.95 1.44 8.17
CA ALA A 8 2.56 0.47 7.16
C ALA A 8 2.18 -0.86 7.81
N ALA A 9 1.15 -1.50 7.28
CA ALA A 9 0.70 -2.80 7.76
C ALA A 9 0.05 -3.60 6.63
N ALA A 10 0.24 -4.91 6.67
CA ALA A 10 -0.48 -5.88 5.86
C ALA A 10 -1.01 -7.00 6.75
N VAL A 11 -2.17 -7.53 6.43
CA VAL A 11 -2.80 -8.66 7.14
C VAL A 11 -3.45 -9.61 6.16
N THR A 12 -3.44 -10.89 6.53
CA THR A 12 -4.11 -11.94 5.77
C THR A 12 -5.61 -11.84 5.97
N GLY A 13 -6.37 -11.84 4.88
CA GLY A 13 -7.82 -11.78 4.86
C GLY A 13 -8.48 -13.10 5.27
N ALA A 14 -9.78 -13.02 5.56
CA ALA A 14 -10.53 -14.15 6.09
C ALA A 14 -10.61 -15.34 5.13
N ARG A 15 -10.57 -15.12 3.82
CA ARG A 15 -10.57 -16.20 2.82
C ARG A 15 -9.29 -17.03 2.90
N HIS A 16 -8.12 -16.37 2.92
CA HIS A 16 -6.82 -17.03 3.03
C HIS A 16 -6.62 -17.69 4.39
N LEU A 17 -7.02 -17.01 5.49
CA LEU A 17 -6.98 -17.60 6.84
C LEU A 17 -7.75 -18.92 6.91
N ARG A 18 -8.89 -19.02 6.23
CA ARG A 18 -9.76 -20.20 6.23
C ARG A 18 -9.14 -21.43 5.61
N ILE A 19 -8.26 -21.24 4.62
CA ILE A 19 -7.57 -22.32 3.90
C ILE A 19 -6.09 -22.44 4.29
N ALA A 20 -5.67 -21.72 5.34
CA ALA A 20 -4.28 -21.66 5.81
C ALA A 20 -3.28 -21.23 4.71
N ARG A 21 -3.70 -20.36 3.79
CA ARG A 21 -2.84 -19.72 2.79
C ARG A 21 -2.15 -18.50 3.38
N ASN A 22 -0.91 -18.24 2.98
CA ASN A 22 -0.23 -17.00 3.32
C ASN A 22 -0.95 -15.78 2.71
N GLY A 23 -0.92 -14.65 3.45
CA GLY A 23 -1.36 -13.39 2.88
C GLY A 23 -0.39 -12.93 1.79
N GLN A 24 -0.95 -12.50 0.66
CA GLN A 24 -0.22 -12.12 -0.55
C GLN A 24 0.14 -10.63 -0.57
N ASP A 25 -0.48 -9.84 0.30
CA ASP A 25 -0.21 -8.42 0.45
C ASP A 25 1.04 -8.14 1.27
N ALA A 26 1.69 -7.03 0.95
CA ALA A 26 2.82 -6.51 1.69
C ALA A 26 2.76 -4.99 1.81
N ALA A 27 3.38 -4.46 2.87
CA ALA A 27 3.55 -3.03 3.06
C ALA A 27 4.92 -2.74 3.67
N ALA A 28 5.49 -1.59 3.32
CA ALA A 28 6.73 -1.12 3.92
C ALA A 28 6.73 0.40 4.06
N ALA A 29 7.52 0.91 5.01
CA ALA A 29 7.67 2.32 5.29
C ALA A 29 9.13 2.65 5.61
N TRP A 30 9.52 3.88 5.29
CA TRP A 30 10.81 4.44 5.65
C TRP A 30 10.68 5.93 5.96
N THR A 31 11.40 6.40 6.97
CA THR A 31 11.55 7.82 7.29
C THR A 31 13.03 8.17 7.40
N GLY A 32 13.38 9.35 6.93
CA GLY A 32 14.67 9.97 7.06
C GLY A 32 14.51 11.43 7.47
N GLU A 33 15.60 12.19 7.49
CA GLU A 33 15.60 13.60 7.87
C GLU A 33 14.85 14.44 6.82
N GLY A 34 13.63 14.88 7.15
CA GLY A 34 12.75 15.66 6.28
C GLY A 34 12.24 14.91 5.03
N GLN A 35 12.38 13.60 4.99
CA GLN A 35 12.04 12.74 3.86
C GLN A 35 11.35 11.46 4.33
N GLY A 36 10.49 10.89 3.49
CA GLY A 36 9.86 9.60 3.80
C GLY A 36 9.25 8.94 2.59
N ALA A 37 8.99 7.65 2.74
CA ALA A 37 8.32 6.84 1.73
C ALA A 37 7.51 5.70 2.35
N VAL A 38 6.45 5.33 1.65
CA VAL A 38 5.61 4.17 1.97
C VAL A 38 5.25 3.43 0.69
N VAL A 39 4.96 2.14 0.81
CA VAL A 39 4.50 1.30 -0.30
C VAL A 39 3.56 0.23 0.20
N VAL A 40 2.58 -0.11 -0.62
CA VAL A 40 1.79 -1.34 -0.53
C VAL A 40 1.94 -2.11 -1.84
N CYS A 41 1.94 -3.43 -1.74
CA CYS A 41 2.01 -4.37 -2.86
C CYS A 41 0.97 -5.47 -2.64
N ASP A 42 0.23 -5.82 -3.69
CA ASP A 42 -0.69 -6.95 -3.73
C ASP A 42 -0.12 -8.01 -4.67
N GLY A 43 0.02 -9.22 -4.18
CA GLY A 43 0.53 -10.36 -4.93
C GLY A 43 -0.57 -11.07 -5.71
N CYS A 44 -0.36 -11.29 -7.00
CA CYS A 44 -1.32 -11.93 -7.90
C CYS A 44 -1.89 -13.24 -7.33
N GLY A 45 -3.22 -13.29 -7.16
CA GLY A 45 -3.93 -14.44 -6.56
C GLY A 45 -3.75 -15.77 -7.29
N SER A 46 -3.44 -15.74 -8.60
CA SER A 46 -3.15 -16.94 -9.41
C SER A 46 -1.70 -17.43 -9.30
N GLY A 47 -0.78 -16.63 -8.75
CA GLY A 47 0.60 -17.05 -8.51
C GLY A 47 0.70 -18.05 -7.37
N ALA A 48 1.56 -19.06 -7.50
CA ALA A 48 1.74 -20.11 -6.50
C ALA A 48 2.29 -19.54 -5.17
N SER A 49 3.16 -18.53 -5.24
CA SER A 49 3.82 -17.92 -4.09
C SER A 49 4.08 -16.43 -4.33
N SER A 50 3.07 -15.69 -4.81
CA SER A 50 3.16 -14.26 -5.10
C SER A 50 3.42 -13.39 -3.87
N GLU A 51 3.11 -13.90 -2.66
CA GLU A 51 3.47 -13.27 -1.39
C GLU A 51 4.98 -13.04 -1.24
N VAL A 52 5.81 -13.90 -1.85
CA VAL A 52 7.27 -13.74 -1.86
C VAL A 52 7.64 -12.49 -2.64
N GLY A 53 7.09 -12.35 -3.86
CA GLY A 53 7.30 -11.20 -4.73
C GLY A 53 6.81 -9.91 -4.11
N ALA A 54 5.59 -9.90 -3.57
CA ALA A 54 5.02 -8.71 -2.92
C ALA A 54 5.88 -8.22 -1.75
N ARG A 55 6.32 -9.13 -0.86
CA ARG A 55 7.17 -8.79 0.29
C ARG A 55 8.55 -8.28 -0.13
N LEU A 56 9.21 -8.95 -1.06
CA LEU A 56 10.49 -8.52 -1.60
C LEU A 56 10.34 -7.20 -2.36
N GLY A 57 9.31 -7.08 -3.21
CA GLY A 57 9.00 -5.88 -3.97
C GLY A 57 8.81 -4.65 -3.10
N ALA A 58 8.05 -4.77 -2.01
CA ALA A 58 7.85 -3.68 -1.08
C ALA A 58 9.20 -3.20 -0.48
N GLN A 59 10.08 -4.12 -0.07
CA GLN A 59 11.40 -3.77 0.47
C GLN A 59 12.33 -3.17 -0.59
N LEU A 60 12.32 -3.71 -1.82
CA LEU A 60 13.12 -3.19 -2.93
C LEU A 60 12.69 -1.77 -3.32
N VAL A 61 11.38 -1.52 -3.40
CA VAL A 61 10.86 -0.17 -3.71
C VAL A 61 11.29 0.82 -2.63
N ILE A 62 11.09 0.51 -1.34
CA ILE A 62 11.48 1.40 -0.24
C ILE A 62 13.00 1.64 -0.24
N ALA A 63 13.80 0.63 -0.45
CA ALA A 63 15.26 0.77 -0.49
C ALA A 63 15.71 1.68 -1.65
N ALA A 64 15.15 1.50 -2.85
CA ALA A 64 15.44 2.31 -4.01
C ALA A 64 15.00 3.77 -3.82
N VAL A 65 13.78 4.00 -3.30
CA VAL A 65 13.28 5.35 -2.99
C VAL A 65 14.16 6.04 -1.95
N ALA A 66 14.47 5.36 -0.84
CA ALA A 66 15.30 5.93 0.22
C ALA A 66 16.71 6.29 -0.26
N ALA A 67 17.32 5.45 -1.10
CA ALA A 67 18.64 5.73 -1.67
C ALA A 67 18.62 6.99 -2.55
N ARG A 68 17.61 7.13 -3.41
CA ARG A 68 17.47 8.26 -4.34
C ARG A 68 17.15 9.57 -3.61
N LEU A 69 16.23 9.54 -2.64
CA LEU A 69 15.92 10.71 -1.82
C LEU A 69 17.14 11.19 -1.05
N ARG A 70 17.94 10.28 -0.44
CA ARG A 70 19.22 10.63 0.21
C ARG A 70 20.23 11.20 -0.79
N GLY A 71 20.17 10.78 -2.05
CA GLY A 71 20.95 11.33 -3.17
C GLY A 71 20.50 12.70 -3.64
N GLY A 72 19.40 13.26 -3.08
CA GLY A 72 18.88 14.58 -3.40
C GLY A 72 17.90 14.60 -4.58
N GLU A 73 17.46 13.44 -5.09
CA GLU A 73 16.43 13.39 -6.12
C GLU A 73 15.08 13.85 -5.54
N ARG A 74 14.30 14.57 -6.34
CA ARG A 74 12.95 15.04 -5.92
C ARG A 74 11.92 13.92 -6.07
N PRO A 75 10.87 13.89 -5.23
CA PRO A 75 9.79 12.89 -5.33
C PRO A 75 9.18 12.73 -6.72
N SER A 76 9.03 13.82 -7.49
CA SER A 76 8.47 13.78 -8.85
C SER A 76 9.42 13.17 -9.90
N GLU A 77 10.71 13.06 -9.63
CA GLU A 77 11.73 12.67 -10.61
C GLU A 77 12.26 11.24 -10.42
N LEU A 78 12.15 10.69 -9.23
CA LEU A 78 12.82 9.45 -8.82
C LEU A 78 12.25 8.17 -9.43
N TRP A 79 10.98 8.18 -9.87
CA TRP A 79 10.26 6.93 -10.18
C TRP A 79 10.81 6.15 -11.37
N GLY A 80 11.32 6.83 -12.38
CA GLY A 80 12.01 6.15 -13.49
C GLY A 80 13.27 5.40 -13.05
N GLY A 81 13.99 5.97 -12.10
CA GLY A 81 15.14 5.35 -11.46
C GLY A 81 14.75 4.20 -10.54
N VAL A 82 13.74 4.40 -9.69
CA VAL A 82 13.18 3.35 -8.82
C VAL A 82 12.75 2.14 -9.64
N ARG A 83 12.00 2.35 -10.74
CA ARG A 83 11.59 1.28 -11.64
C ARG A 83 12.79 0.47 -12.14
N ARG A 84 13.82 1.15 -12.67
CA ARG A 84 15.03 0.47 -13.16
C ARG A 84 15.74 -0.34 -12.09
N ASP A 85 15.89 0.22 -10.88
CA ASP A 85 16.59 -0.43 -9.78
C ASP A 85 15.85 -1.68 -9.30
N VAL A 86 14.51 -1.59 -9.16
CA VAL A 86 13.66 -2.71 -8.74
C VAL A 86 13.64 -3.80 -9.79
N VAL A 87 13.45 -3.46 -11.08
CA VAL A 87 13.48 -4.43 -12.18
C VAL A 87 14.83 -5.14 -12.25
N ALA A 88 15.95 -4.41 -12.12
CA ALA A 88 17.29 -5.01 -12.09
C ALA A 88 17.50 -5.95 -10.88
N ALA A 89 16.89 -5.63 -9.72
CA ALA A 89 16.95 -6.51 -8.56
C ALA A 89 16.10 -7.77 -8.76
N LEU A 90 14.89 -7.62 -9.30
CA LEU A 90 14.02 -8.75 -9.62
C LEU A 90 14.67 -9.69 -10.66
N LEU A 91 15.33 -9.15 -11.69
CA LEU A 91 16.05 -9.96 -12.68
C LEU A 91 17.07 -10.87 -12.02
N ARG A 92 17.89 -10.31 -11.10
CA ARG A 92 18.91 -11.11 -10.37
C ARG A 92 18.28 -12.21 -9.50
N LEU A 93 17.10 -11.95 -8.92
CA LEU A 93 16.37 -12.97 -8.16
C LEU A 93 15.86 -14.07 -9.07
N VAL A 94 15.27 -13.71 -10.21
CA VAL A 94 14.79 -14.69 -11.22
C VAL A 94 15.94 -15.56 -11.73
N GLU A 95 17.07 -14.95 -12.06
CA GLU A 95 18.28 -15.70 -12.54
C GLU A 95 18.86 -16.64 -11.46
N ALA A 96 18.68 -16.32 -10.18
CA ALA A 96 19.16 -17.14 -9.07
C ALA A 96 18.21 -18.31 -8.74
N MET A 97 16.96 -18.29 -9.22
CA MET A 97 15.97 -19.35 -8.96
C MET A 97 16.03 -20.44 -10.02
N PRO A 98 15.86 -21.72 -9.64
CA PRO A 98 15.82 -22.80 -10.60
C PRO A 98 14.53 -22.79 -11.42
N GLY A 99 14.59 -23.23 -12.68
CA GLY A 99 13.43 -23.40 -13.56
C GLY A 99 13.40 -22.44 -14.74
N ASP A 100 12.27 -22.41 -15.45
CA ASP A 100 12.04 -21.48 -16.55
C ASP A 100 11.83 -20.06 -15.99
N PRO A 101 12.61 -19.06 -16.42
CA PRO A 101 12.49 -17.69 -15.92
C PRO A 101 11.06 -17.11 -16.04
N ALA A 102 10.34 -17.40 -17.13
CA ALA A 102 9.00 -16.89 -17.31
C ALA A 102 7.98 -17.55 -16.36
N ALA A 103 8.19 -18.83 -16.00
CA ALA A 103 7.40 -19.50 -14.98
C ALA A 103 7.71 -18.90 -13.59
N VAL A 104 8.99 -18.73 -13.25
CA VAL A 104 9.42 -18.10 -11.99
C VAL A 104 8.78 -16.71 -11.81
N ILE A 105 8.79 -15.88 -12.87
CA ILE A 105 8.16 -14.56 -12.84
C ILE A 105 6.66 -14.69 -12.55
N ARG A 106 5.95 -15.56 -13.27
CA ARG A 106 4.49 -15.70 -13.12
C ARG A 106 4.08 -16.27 -11.76
N GLU A 107 4.88 -17.17 -11.20
CA GLU A 107 4.55 -17.84 -9.94
C GLU A 107 4.89 -17.00 -8.70
N HIS A 108 5.92 -16.14 -8.78
CA HIS A 108 6.47 -15.48 -7.60
C HIS A 108 6.46 -13.95 -7.67
N PHE A 109 6.60 -13.32 -8.85
CA PHE A 109 6.92 -11.90 -8.95
C PHE A 109 5.83 -11.02 -9.57
N LEU A 110 4.63 -11.57 -9.81
CA LEU A 110 3.50 -10.75 -10.21
C LEU A 110 2.87 -10.11 -8.96
N PHE A 111 3.10 -8.84 -8.79
CA PHE A 111 2.50 -8.03 -7.72
C PHE A 111 2.30 -6.59 -8.21
N THR A 112 1.27 -5.95 -7.68
CA THR A 112 0.98 -4.53 -7.91
C THR A 112 1.81 -3.66 -6.98
N ILE A 113 1.95 -2.39 -7.28
CA ILE A 113 2.68 -1.43 -6.48
C ILE A 113 1.89 -0.14 -6.40
N VAL A 114 1.62 0.33 -5.17
CA VAL A 114 1.24 1.71 -4.92
C VAL A 114 2.23 2.28 -3.92
N ALA A 115 3.02 3.26 -4.32
CA ALA A 115 4.09 3.83 -3.52
C ALA A 115 3.97 5.34 -3.44
N ALA A 116 4.41 5.93 -2.33
CA ALA A 116 4.46 7.37 -2.14
C ALA A 116 5.79 7.79 -1.53
N ALA A 117 6.24 8.99 -1.91
CA ALA A 117 7.42 9.62 -1.35
C ALA A 117 7.16 11.10 -1.05
N VAL A 118 7.81 11.62 -0.02
CA VAL A 118 7.79 13.04 0.34
C VAL A 118 9.19 13.55 0.66
N ALA A 119 9.52 14.74 0.18
CA ALA A 119 10.71 15.50 0.53
C ALA A 119 10.48 16.98 0.25
N GLY A 120 10.93 17.87 1.14
CA GLY A 120 10.89 19.31 0.94
C GLY A 120 9.49 19.90 0.65
N GLY A 121 8.43 19.29 1.17
CA GLY A 121 7.04 19.71 0.92
C GLY A 121 6.49 19.30 -0.45
N GLN A 122 7.24 18.55 -1.25
CA GLN A 122 6.74 17.86 -2.43
C GLN A 122 6.42 16.41 -2.09
N ALA A 123 5.23 15.95 -2.48
CA ALA A 123 4.78 14.58 -2.32
C ALA A 123 4.40 14.00 -3.68
N CYS A 124 4.68 12.73 -3.90
CA CYS A 124 4.39 12.06 -5.16
C CYS A 124 3.94 10.62 -4.91
N VAL A 125 2.88 10.19 -5.61
CA VAL A 125 2.45 8.80 -5.70
C VAL A 125 2.88 8.22 -7.03
N TRP A 126 3.28 6.96 -7.01
CA TRP A 126 3.59 6.14 -8.17
C TRP A 126 2.92 4.78 -8.02
N ALA A 127 2.25 4.33 -9.07
CA ALA A 127 1.58 3.05 -9.04
C ALA A 127 1.72 2.28 -10.36
N ILE A 128 1.79 0.96 -10.24
CA ILE A 128 1.67 -0.02 -11.32
C ILE A 128 0.70 -1.11 -10.83
N GLY A 129 -0.43 -1.24 -11.51
CA GLY A 129 -1.51 -2.14 -11.10
C GLY A 129 -2.64 -1.42 -10.40
N ASP A 130 -3.44 -2.18 -9.68
CA ASP A 130 -4.61 -1.73 -8.91
C ASP A 130 -4.27 -1.37 -7.46
N GLY A 131 -5.33 -1.16 -6.67
CA GLY A 131 -5.25 -0.61 -5.33
C GLY A 131 -5.81 0.81 -5.28
N GLY A 132 -5.36 1.61 -4.33
CA GLY A 132 -5.86 2.97 -4.20
C GLY A 132 -4.96 3.87 -3.36
N TYR A 133 -5.18 5.18 -3.50
CA TYR A 133 -4.51 6.18 -2.70
C TYR A 133 -5.42 7.38 -2.43
N ALA A 134 -5.11 8.11 -1.36
CA ALA A 134 -5.73 9.38 -1.04
C ALA A 134 -4.68 10.39 -0.60
N PHE A 135 -4.80 11.63 -1.07
CA PHE A 135 -4.08 12.77 -0.53
C PHE A 135 -5.01 13.58 0.37
N LEU A 136 -4.59 13.78 1.61
CA LEU A 136 -5.32 14.51 2.64
C LEU A 136 -4.46 15.72 3.06
N PRO A 137 -4.75 16.93 2.56
CA PRO A 137 -4.07 18.14 3.02
C PRO A 137 -4.37 18.36 4.50
N GLU A 138 -3.36 18.71 5.30
CA GLU A 138 -3.60 19.21 6.66
C GLU A 138 -4.07 20.66 6.63
N ARG A 139 -4.99 20.99 7.56
CA ARG A 139 -5.48 22.36 7.72
C ARG A 139 -4.34 23.30 8.10
N ASP A 140 -4.25 24.43 7.40
CA ASP A 140 -3.50 25.58 7.90
C ASP A 140 -4.28 26.16 9.10
N PRO A 141 -3.68 26.37 10.27
CA PRO A 141 -4.35 26.93 11.43
C PRO A 141 -5.00 28.33 11.20
N GLY A 142 -4.66 28.98 10.10
CA GLY A 142 -5.23 30.27 9.69
C GLY A 142 -6.44 30.19 8.74
N TRP A 143 -6.93 29.02 8.38
CA TRP A 143 -8.10 28.87 7.49
C TRP A 143 -9.41 28.95 8.28
N PRO A 144 -10.49 29.58 7.74
CA PRO A 144 -11.80 29.63 8.40
C PRO A 144 -12.35 28.26 8.73
N ASP A 145 -13.10 28.17 9.83
CA ASP A 145 -13.61 26.92 10.43
C ASP A 145 -14.63 26.16 9.56
N ASP A 146 -15.08 26.74 8.46
CA ASP A 146 -16.09 26.18 7.55
C ASP A 146 -15.53 25.22 6.49
N SER A 147 -14.21 24.99 6.45
CA SER A 147 -13.64 23.99 5.54
C SER A 147 -13.88 22.59 6.07
N PRO A 148 -14.29 21.62 5.25
CA PRO A 148 -14.45 20.23 5.70
C PRO A 148 -13.12 19.74 6.27
N GLY A 149 -13.11 19.46 7.58
CA GLY A 149 -11.94 18.94 8.27
C GLY A 149 -11.48 17.63 7.64
N THR A 150 -10.30 17.17 8.00
CA THR A 150 -9.82 15.79 7.76
C THR A 150 -10.70 14.79 8.51
N SER A 151 -12.02 14.85 8.29
CA SER A 151 -12.95 13.86 8.79
C SER A 151 -12.77 12.57 7.97
N LEU A 152 -13.14 11.48 8.56
CA LEU A 152 -13.19 10.18 7.91
C LEU A 152 -13.94 10.22 6.58
N GLU A 153 -14.96 11.07 6.47
CA GLU A 153 -15.77 11.29 5.24
C GLU A 153 -14.95 11.93 4.12
N VAL A 154 -14.06 12.89 4.44
CA VAL A 154 -13.15 13.49 3.45
C VAL A 154 -12.15 12.45 2.96
N ALA A 155 -11.62 11.60 3.86
CA ALA A 155 -10.71 10.52 3.48
C ALA A 155 -11.40 9.50 2.57
N ARG A 156 -12.65 9.14 2.83
CA ARG A 156 -13.46 8.25 1.98
C ARG A 156 -13.72 8.85 0.61
N GLY A 157 -14.11 10.12 0.54
CA GLY A 157 -14.36 10.82 -0.72
C GLY A 157 -13.10 11.12 -1.53
N ALA A 158 -11.92 11.09 -0.89
CA ALA A 158 -10.63 11.33 -1.53
C ALA A 158 -9.91 10.07 -1.99
N LEU A 159 -10.35 8.86 -1.56
CA LEU A 159 -9.72 7.62 -1.95
C LEU A 159 -9.97 7.36 -3.45
N ARG A 160 -8.90 7.39 -4.22
CA ARG A 160 -8.90 7.10 -5.65
C ARG A 160 -8.51 5.65 -5.87
N ALA A 161 -9.44 4.84 -6.34
CA ALA A 161 -9.15 3.50 -6.80
C ALA A 161 -8.45 3.54 -8.16
N LEU A 162 -7.47 2.69 -8.35
CA LEU A 162 -6.77 2.45 -9.60
C LEU A 162 -7.43 1.24 -10.28
N GLY A 163 -7.81 1.38 -11.53
CA GLY A 163 -8.62 0.38 -12.25
C GLY A 163 -10.09 0.84 -12.38
N PRO A 164 -11.00 -0.06 -12.74
CA PRO A 164 -10.78 -1.49 -13.00
C PRO A 164 -9.95 -1.76 -14.25
N PHE A 165 -9.23 -2.86 -14.28
CA PHE A 165 -8.49 -3.33 -15.47
C PHE A 165 -9.28 -4.38 -16.22
N ALA A 166 -9.06 -4.46 -17.54
CA ALA A 166 -9.72 -5.46 -18.39
C ALA A 166 -9.41 -6.89 -17.90
N ASP A 167 -10.41 -7.74 -17.87
CA ASP A 167 -10.33 -9.14 -17.44
C ASP A 167 -9.72 -9.33 -16.03
N ASN A 168 -9.81 -8.30 -15.18
CA ASN A 168 -9.17 -8.26 -13.87
C ASN A 168 -7.67 -8.57 -13.89
N GLN A 169 -6.99 -8.07 -14.93
CA GLN A 169 -5.56 -8.26 -15.15
C GLN A 169 -4.82 -6.92 -15.06
N PRO A 170 -4.43 -6.49 -13.86
CA PRO A 170 -3.64 -5.28 -13.71
C PRO A 170 -2.23 -5.47 -14.29
N PRO A 171 -1.58 -4.39 -14.75
CA PRO A 171 -0.17 -4.47 -15.11
C PRO A 171 0.68 -4.74 -13.87
N TYR A 172 1.69 -5.57 -14.02
CA TYR A 172 2.69 -5.86 -12.99
C TYR A 172 4.07 -5.36 -13.41
N LEU A 173 4.86 -4.87 -12.46
CA LEU A 173 6.22 -4.40 -12.75
C LEU A 173 7.09 -5.51 -13.37
N ALA A 174 6.91 -6.76 -12.94
CA ALA A 174 7.68 -7.89 -13.42
C ALA A 174 7.43 -8.22 -14.91
N TYR A 175 6.38 -7.68 -15.53
CA TYR A 175 6.19 -7.78 -16.99
C TYR A 175 7.28 -7.04 -17.78
N ASP A 176 8.01 -6.11 -17.18
CA ASP A 176 9.21 -5.50 -17.78
C ASP A 176 10.26 -6.56 -18.12
N LEU A 177 10.39 -7.60 -17.29
CA LEU A 177 11.30 -8.73 -17.49
C LEU A 177 10.87 -9.64 -18.66
N LEU A 178 9.59 -9.57 -19.05
CA LEU A 178 9.04 -10.30 -20.18
C LEU A 178 8.94 -9.43 -21.45
N GLY A 179 9.50 -8.22 -21.43
CA GLY A 179 9.43 -7.29 -22.56
C GLY A 179 8.06 -6.63 -22.76
N MET A 180 7.19 -6.66 -21.76
CA MET A 180 5.83 -6.12 -21.80
C MET A 180 5.64 -5.03 -20.73
N PRO A 181 6.35 -3.88 -20.79
CA PRO A 181 6.29 -2.87 -19.76
C PRO A 181 4.89 -2.24 -19.66
N GLY A 182 4.31 -2.27 -18.47
CA GLY A 182 3.05 -1.59 -18.15
C GLY A 182 3.25 -0.09 -17.95
N ALA A 183 2.19 0.69 -18.23
CA ALA A 183 2.16 2.10 -17.87
C ALA A 183 2.08 2.27 -16.35
N ALA A 184 2.79 3.27 -15.83
CA ALA A 184 2.69 3.67 -14.44
C ALA A 184 1.79 4.90 -14.30
N HIS A 185 1.02 4.96 -13.22
CA HIS A 185 0.34 6.15 -12.78
C HIS A 185 1.30 6.98 -11.90
N VAL A 186 1.32 8.30 -12.11
CA VAL A 186 2.12 9.24 -11.31
C VAL A 186 1.30 10.48 -11.02
N GLU A 187 1.22 10.87 -9.75
CA GLU A 187 0.57 12.12 -9.33
C GLU A 187 1.44 12.83 -8.29
N THR A 188 1.54 14.17 -8.40
CA THR A 188 2.42 14.99 -7.55
C THR A 188 1.65 16.14 -6.94
N TRP A 189 1.97 16.45 -5.67
CA TRP A 189 1.42 17.57 -4.92
C TRP A 189 2.53 18.40 -4.30
N HIS A 190 2.25 19.68 -4.11
CA HIS A 190 3.05 20.60 -3.33
C HIS A 190 2.21 21.08 -2.15
N ALA A 191 2.55 20.68 -0.95
CA ALA A 191 1.82 21.04 0.26
C ALA A 191 2.78 21.17 1.45
N ARG A 192 2.57 22.21 2.27
CA ARG A 192 3.36 22.43 3.49
C ARG A 192 3.13 21.34 4.53
N ALA A 193 1.93 20.81 4.59
CA ALA A 193 1.57 19.70 5.46
C ALA A 193 0.52 18.83 4.78
N GLY A 194 0.51 17.56 5.10
CA GLY A 194 -0.46 16.63 4.53
C GLY A 194 -0.19 15.19 4.89
N ARG A 195 -1.06 14.35 4.38
CA ARG A 195 -0.99 12.91 4.55
C ARG A 195 -1.35 12.21 3.25
N ILE A 196 -0.59 11.19 2.89
CA ILE A 196 -0.95 10.24 1.83
C ILE A 196 -1.30 8.91 2.49
N VAL A 197 -2.38 8.31 2.01
CA VAL A 197 -2.83 6.96 2.40
C VAL A 197 -2.76 6.10 1.16
N LEU A 198 -2.17 4.92 1.28
CA LEU A 198 -2.11 3.89 0.25
C LEU A 198 -2.86 2.66 0.74
N ALA A 199 -3.53 1.96 -0.18
CA ALA A 199 -4.26 0.74 0.13
C ALA A 199 -4.19 -0.24 -1.05
N THR A 200 -4.10 -1.55 -0.78
CA THR A 200 -4.39 -2.60 -1.76
C THR A 200 -5.90 -2.68 -1.99
N ASP A 201 -6.34 -3.38 -3.02
CA ASP A 201 -7.76 -3.46 -3.41
C ASP A 201 -8.66 -3.99 -2.27
N GLY A 202 -8.26 -5.06 -1.57
CA GLY A 202 -8.99 -5.58 -0.42
C GLY A 202 -9.12 -4.56 0.71
N ALA A 203 -8.13 -3.70 0.92
CA ALA A 203 -8.21 -2.61 1.88
C ALA A 203 -9.02 -1.40 1.35
N VAL A 204 -9.04 -1.16 0.04
CA VAL A 204 -9.95 -0.18 -0.61
C VAL A 204 -11.40 -0.61 -0.42
N GLU A 205 -11.73 -1.88 -0.62
CA GLU A 205 -13.08 -2.42 -0.40
C GLU A 205 -13.53 -2.32 1.06
N LEU A 206 -12.61 -2.58 2.00
CA LEU A 206 -12.87 -2.41 3.43
C LEU A 206 -13.22 -0.96 3.78
N GLY A 207 -12.59 -0.01 3.08
CA GLY A 207 -12.61 1.40 3.43
C GLY A 207 -11.62 1.75 4.56
N LEU A 208 -11.45 3.05 4.80
CA LEU A 208 -10.42 3.58 5.71
C LEU A 208 -10.94 3.84 7.13
N ASP A 209 -12.12 3.32 7.49
CA ASP A 209 -12.78 3.61 8.75
C ASP A 209 -11.99 3.19 9.97
N GLY A 210 -11.70 4.16 10.82
CA GLY A 210 -10.95 3.95 12.06
C GLY A 210 -9.47 3.61 11.87
N LEU A 211 -8.96 3.49 10.61
CA LEU A 211 -7.55 3.25 10.34
C LEU A 211 -6.71 4.52 10.51
N LEU A 212 -7.29 5.68 10.20
CA LEU A 212 -6.61 6.97 10.24
C LEU A 212 -6.76 7.72 11.56
N GLU A 213 -7.37 7.11 12.57
CA GLU A 213 -7.49 7.73 13.89
C GLU A 213 -6.10 8.03 14.47
N PRO A 214 -5.88 9.22 15.09
CA PRO A 214 -4.58 9.60 15.65
C PRO A 214 -4.02 8.56 16.62
N ARG A 215 -4.86 7.95 17.47
CA ARG A 215 -4.46 6.89 18.39
C ARG A 215 -3.97 5.62 17.71
N VAL A 216 -4.48 5.32 16.50
CA VAL A 216 -4.04 4.16 15.69
C VAL A 216 -2.69 4.46 15.09
N LEU A 217 -2.53 5.64 14.48
CA LEU A 217 -1.29 6.04 13.82
C LEU A 217 -0.14 6.35 14.78
N ALA A 218 -0.45 6.76 16.02
CA ALA A 218 0.56 7.01 17.06
C ALA A 218 1.24 5.73 17.59
N HIS A 219 0.63 4.55 17.35
CA HIS A 219 1.21 3.29 17.83
C HIS A 219 1.88 2.55 16.67
N PRO A 220 3.14 2.09 16.80
CA PRO A 220 3.88 1.43 15.71
C PRO A 220 3.15 0.24 15.07
N ASP A 221 2.31 -0.46 15.84
CA ASP A 221 1.54 -1.63 15.42
C ASP A 221 0.03 -1.34 15.27
N GLY A 222 -0.35 -0.06 15.32
CA GLY A 222 -1.77 0.33 15.39
C GLY A 222 -2.55 -0.06 14.14
N LEU A 223 -2.02 0.23 12.96
CA LEU A 223 -2.64 -0.15 11.68
C LEU A 223 -2.85 -1.67 11.60
N ARG A 224 -1.83 -2.46 11.90
CA ARG A 224 -1.93 -3.91 11.86
C ARG A 224 -2.99 -4.44 12.81
N ARG A 225 -3.00 -3.96 14.06
CA ARG A 225 -4.01 -4.36 15.05
C ARG A 225 -5.43 -4.04 14.58
N ARG A 226 -5.61 -2.87 13.96
CA ARG A 226 -6.91 -2.46 13.45
C ARG A 226 -7.37 -3.31 12.28
N LEU A 227 -6.50 -3.58 11.31
CA LEU A 227 -6.78 -4.46 10.17
C LEU A 227 -7.10 -5.89 10.62
N VAL A 228 -6.36 -6.45 11.60
CA VAL A 228 -6.63 -7.79 12.15
C VAL A 228 -8.05 -7.90 12.73
N VAL A 229 -8.58 -6.85 13.33
CA VAL A 229 -9.97 -6.84 13.83
C VAL A 229 -10.95 -7.04 12.67
N HIS A 230 -10.71 -6.41 11.52
CA HIS A 230 -11.54 -6.54 10.33
C HIS A 230 -11.39 -7.89 9.61
N ALA A 231 -10.23 -8.53 9.72
CA ALA A 231 -9.99 -9.88 9.17
C ALA A 231 -10.62 -11.00 10.01
N ARG A 232 -11.10 -10.68 11.21
CA ARG A 232 -11.75 -11.65 12.09
C ARG A 232 -13.26 -11.51 12.01
N GLY A 233 -13.94 -12.61 11.77
CA GLY A 233 -15.38 -12.73 12.00
C GLY A 233 -15.72 -12.72 13.49
N GLY A 234 -16.94 -12.35 13.80
CA GLY A 234 -17.49 -12.40 15.16
C GLY A 234 -18.37 -13.62 15.37
N GLU A 235 -18.36 -14.18 16.57
CA GLU A 235 -19.34 -15.13 17.04
C GLU A 235 -19.96 -14.61 18.34
N ARG A 236 -21.28 -14.64 18.44
CA ARG A 236 -21.99 -14.37 19.68
C ARG A 236 -23.07 -15.41 19.92
N ILE A 237 -23.32 -15.74 21.18
CA ILE A 237 -24.44 -16.59 21.55
C ILE A 237 -25.67 -15.70 21.73
N ASP A 238 -26.71 -16.02 20.99
CA ASP A 238 -28.05 -15.48 21.18
C ASP A 238 -28.79 -16.45 22.11
N TRP A 239 -28.80 -16.09 23.39
CA TRP A 239 -29.37 -16.94 24.45
C TRP A 239 -30.88 -17.10 24.33
N ASP A 240 -31.59 -16.09 23.85
CA ASP A 240 -33.02 -16.13 23.66
C ASP A 240 -33.41 -17.06 22.51
N ALA A 241 -32.72 -16.95 21.39
CA ALA A 241 -32.92 -17.81 20.24
C ALA A 241 -32.12 -19.14 20.32
N ARG A 242 -31.34 -19.37 21.36
CA ARG A 242 -30.51 -20.57 21.59
C ARG A 242 -29.66 -20.94 20.36
N ARG A 243 -29.03 -19.94 19.74
CA ARG A 243 -28.21 -20.12 18.54
C ARG A 243 -26.92 -19.31 18.59
N ILE A 244 -25.90 -19.77 17.83
CA ILE A 244 -24.69 -19.01 17.56
C ILE A 244 -24.98 -18.11 16.35
N VAL A 245 -24.83 -16.80 16.53
CA VAL A 245 -24.86 -15.81 15.44
C VAL A 245 -23.43 -15.52 15.02
N ARG A 246 -23.13 -15.77 13.75
CA ARG A 246 -21.83 -15.51 13.14
C ARG A 246 -21.90 -14.25 12.30
N THR A 247 -20.99 -13.33 12.54
CA THR A 247 -20.79 -12.13 11.71
C THR A 247 -19.55 -12.39 10.83
N PRO A 248 -19.67 -12.33 9.50
CA PRO A 248 -18.52 -12.51 8.63
C PRO A 248 -17.47 -11.42 8.89
N ALA A 249 -16.20 -11.74 8.61
CA ALA A 249 -15.14 -10.75 8.63
C ALA A 249 -15.43 -9.63 7.60
N ALA A 250 -15.07 -8.40 7.92
CA ALA A 250 -15.20 -7.29 6.98
C ALA A 250 -14.10 -7.35 5.90
N LEU A 251 -12.86 -7.69 6.30
CA LEU A 251 -11.74 -7.90 5.39
C LEU A 251 -11.76 -9.36 4.90
N GLN A 252 -12.32 -9.57 3.72
CA GLN A 252 -12.45 -10.91 3.14
C GLN A 252 -11.18 -11.33 2.41
N ASP A 253 -10.62 -10.43 1.60
CA ASP A 253 -9.32 -10.62 0.93
C ASP A 253 -8.19 -10.07 1.80
N ASP A 254 -6.94 -10.30 1.39
CA ASP A 254 -5.81 -9.70 2.05
C ASP A 254 -5.92 -8.17 2.02
N GLY A 255 -5.26 -7.50 2.92
CA GLY A 255 -5.30 -6.04 2.93
C GLY A 255 -4.02 -5.44 3.46
N ALA A 256 -3.49 -4.49 2.70
CA ALA A 256 -2.37 -3.67 3.12
C ALA A 256 -2.73 -2.18 3.08
N VAL A 257 -2.28 -1.46 4.09
CA VAL A 257 -2.44 0.00 4.20
C VAL A 257 -1.11 0.62 4.62
N ALA A 258 -0.77 1.73 4.01
CA ALA A 258 0.36 2.55 4.42
C ALA A 258 -0.02 4.03 4.48
N VAL A 259 0.54 4.74 5.44
CA VAL A 259 0.25 6.16 5.69
C VAL A 259 1.56 6.92 5.82
N LEU A 260 1.70 7.99 5.05
CA LEU A 260 2.84 8.90 5.06
C LEU A 260 2.35 10.31 5.38
N GLY A 261 2.80 10.88 6.50
CA GLY A 261 2.46 12.24 6.93
C GLY A 261 3.68 13.14 6.99
N TRP A 262 3.50 14.45 6.75
CA TRP A 262 4.54 15.46 6.90
C TRP A 262 3.97 16.78 7.41
N THR A 263 4.75 17.45 8.26
CA THR A 263 4.48 18.80 8.78
C THR A 263 5.78 19.61 8.79
N PRO A 264 5.73 20.96 8.70
CA PRO A 264 6.90 21.84 8.74
C PRO A 264 7.77 21.70 9.98
#